data_39163935d04fe814abcd335290adbd1f
#
_entry.id   39163935d04fe814abcd335290adbd1f
#
_cell.length_a   1.000
_cell.length_b   1.000
_cell.length_c   1.000
_cell.angle_alpha   90.00
_cell.angle_beta   90.00
_cell.angle_gamma   90.00
#
_symmetry.space_group_name_H-M   'P 1'
#
loop_
_entity.id
_entity.type
_entity.pdbx_description
1 polymer ?
#
loop_
_entity_poly.entity_id
_entity_poly.type
_entity_poly.pdbx_seq_one_letter_code
_entity_poly.pdbx_strand_id
1 'polypeptide(L)'
;MARILAFDLSWLSPRLIFSGVIFFLSRKQTRAGQLGRVGIGLGLILLALELIVQAVTPITQANGVQVIFSSLTGDLMLDALIGAVFAVITYSSLAAVLLTATLTAAGAISFPVALCLVIGANLGSGLLAMLNNSVANAAARRVALGSLLSKLVGCLAILPFVHILAGLMAKLPLKDA
;
A
#
# COMPACT_ATOMS: atom_id res chain seq x y z
N MET A 1 -6.72 -18.51 -4.22
CA MET A 1 -6.75 -17.33 -3.32
C MET A 1 -7.16 -16.03 -4.02
N ALA A 2 -6.87 -15.83 -5.29
CA ALA A 2 -7.33 -14.64 -6.05
C ALA A 2 -8.86 -14.45 -6.09
N ARG A 3 -9.65 -15.51 -6.02
CA ARG A 3 -11.13 -15.43 -5.99
C ARG A 3 -11.72 -14.92 -4.68
N ILE A 4 -10.98 -14.96 -3.57
CA ILE A 4 -11.46 -14.43 -2.28
C ILE A 4 -11.20 -12.92 -2.18
N LEU A 5 -10.18 -12.41 -2.89
CA LEU A 5 -9.91 -10.98 -3.03
C LEU A 5 -10.74 -10.32 -4.16
N ALA A 6 -11.32 -11.11 -5.05
CA ALA A 6 -12.29 -10.68 -6.06
C ALA A 6 -13.75 -10.69 -5.55
N PHE A 7 -13.97 -10.75 -4.26
CA PHE A 7 -15.22 -10.29 -3.70
C PHE A 7 -15.31 -8.80 -4.05
N ASP A 8 -16.21 -8.46 -4.99
CA ASP A 8 -16.48 -7.08 -5.37
C ASP A 8 -16.78 -6.26 -4.11
N LEU A 9 -15.73 -5.77 -3.47
CA LEU A 9 -15.86 -4.87 -2.31
C LEU A 9 -16.56 -3.57 -2.72
N SER A 10 -16.65 -3.31 -4.03
CA SER A 10 -17.30 -2.14 -4.59
C SER A 10 -18.77 -2.01 -4.19
N TRP A 11 -19.51 -3.12 -4.09
CA TRP A 11 -20.91 -3.06 -3.65
C TRP A 11 -21.05 -3.09 -2.11
N LEU A 12 -20.01 -3.54 -1.38
CA LEU A 12 -20.00 -3.60 0.09
C LEU A 12 -19.89 -2.18 0.69
N SER A 13 -19.09 -1.31 0.05
CA SER A 13 -18.89 0.08 0.48
C SER A 13 -20.20 0.87 0.59
N PRO A 14 -21.03 1.00 -0.46
CA PRO A 14 -22.28 1.75 -0.37
C PRO A 14 -23.28 1.12 0.61
N ARG A 15 -23.29 -0.19 0.76
CA ARG A 15 -24.17 -0.88 1.74
C ARG A 15 -23.77 -0.57 3.17
N LEU A 16 -22.48 -0.61 3.49
CA LEU A 16 -21.98 -0.25 4.82
C LEU A 16 -22.28 1.21 5.14
N ILE A 17 -22.12 2.12 4.18
CA ILE A 17 -22.44 3.53 4.37
C ILE A 17 -23.94 3.69 4.59
N PHE A 18 -24.78 3.10 3.74
CA PHE A 18 -26.23 3.23 3.82
C PHE A 18 -26.80 2.66 5.13
N SER A 19 -26.42 1.42 5.46
CA SER A 19 -26.85 0.80 6.73
C SER A 19 -26.31 1.57 7.93
N GLY A 20 -25.05 2.00 7.89
CA GLY A 20 -24.43 2.80 8.94
C GLY A 20 -25.16 4.11 9.19
N VAL A 21 -25.58 4.82 8.13
CA VAL A 21 -26.36 6.07 8.24
C VAL A 21 -27.74 5.80 8.86
N ILE A 22 -28.44 4.74 8.44
CA ILE A 22 -29.74 4.38 9.02
C ILE A 22 -29.59 4.10 10.51
N PHE A 23 -28.61 3.29 10.93
CA PHE A 23 -28.37 3.00 12.34
C PHE A 23 -27.97 4.25 13.13
N PHE A 24 -27.15 5.12 12.57
CA PHE A 24 -26.73 6.37 13.19
C PHE A 24 -27.91 7.34 13.40
N LEU A 25 -28.75 7.53 12.37
CA LEU A 25 -29.89 8.43 12.44
C LEU A 25 -31.00 7.90 13.35
N SER A 26 -31.26 6.59 13.32
CA SER A 26 -32.34 5.97 14.09
C SER A 26 -32.05 5.91 15.61
N ARG A 27 -30.77 5.88 16.02
CA ARG A 27 -30.43 5.65 17.45
C ARG A 27 -29.14 6.38 17.87
N LYS A 28 -29.12 7.71 17.76
CA LYS A 28 -27.96 8.59 18.01
C LYS A 28 -27.25 8.41 19.35
N GLN A 29 -27.94 8.00 20.41
CA GLN A 29 -27.41 7.91 21.77
C GLN A 29 -27.19 6.47 22.27
N THR A 30 -27.37 5.45 21.44
CA THR A 30 -27.24 4.04 21.80
C THR A 30 -26.00 3.39 21.22
N ARG A 31 -25.62 2.21 21.76
CA ARG A 31 -24.54 1.38 21.20
C ARG A 31 -24.73 1.09 19.71
N ALA A 32 -25.98 0.96 19.26
CA ALA A 32 -26.32 0.77 17.84
C ALA A 32 -25.96 2.00 16.99
N GLY A 33 -26.14 3.22 17.49
CA GLY A 33 -25.72 4.43 16.79
C GLY A 33 -24.19 4.56 16.68
N GLN A 34 -23.45 4.08 17.68
CA GLN A 34 -21.98 4.03 17.61
C GLN A 34 -21.49 2.99 16.57
N LEU A 35 -22.14 1.82 16.50
CA LEU A 35 -21.90 0.83 15.45
C LEU A 35 -22.19 1.40 14.05
N GLY A 36 -23.24 2.24 13.93
CA GLY A 36 -23.52 2.98 12.69
C GLY A 36 -22.35 3.88 12.26
N ARG A 37 -21.71 4.60 13.19
CA ARG A 37 -20.51 5.42 12.90
C ARG A 37 -19.35 4.56 12.40
N VAL A 38 -19.10 3.42 13.05
CA VAL A 38 -18.06 2.48 12.61
C VAL A 38 -18.36 1.96 11.22
N GLY A 39 -19.62 1.60 10.94
CA GLY A 39 -20.05 1.15 9.60
C GLY A 39 -19.83 2.22 8.52
N ILE A 40 -20.18 3.49 8.80
CA ILE A 40 -19.90 4.61 7.89
C ILE A 40 -18.39 4.76 7.67
N GLY A 41 -17.59 4.74 8.74
CA GLY A 41 -16.13 4.87 8.64
C GLY A 41 -15.49 3.76 7.81
N LEU A 42 -15.88 2.51 8.05
CA LEU A 42 -15.41 1.37 7.25
C LEU A 42 -15.85 1.48 5.78
N GLY A 43 -17.10 1.86 5.52
CA GLY A 43 -17.60 2.07 4.17
C GLY A 43 -16.84 3.16 3.42
N LEU A 44 -16.52 4.27 4.08
CA LEU A 44 -15.71 5.35 3.49
C LEU A 44 -14.26 4.91 3.22
N ILE A 45 -13.67 4.10 4.09
CA ILE A 45 -12.34 3.53 3.85
C ILE A 45 -12.34 2.63 2.62
N LEU A 46 -13.34 1.75 2.50
CA LEU A 46 -13.47 0.87 1.34
C LEU A 46 -13.70 1.66 0.04
N LEU A 47 -14.53 2.70 0.09
CA LEU A 47 -14.74 3.60 -1.05
C LEU A 47 -13.45 4.31 -1.45
N ALA A 48 -12.70 4.81 -0.48
CA ALA A 48 -11.42 5.47 -0.75
C ALA A 48 -10.40 4.51 -1.38
N LEU A 49 -10.33 3.26 -0.90
CA LEU A 49 -9.46 2.24 -1.49
C LEU A 49 -9.86 1.93 -2.94
N GLU A 50 -11.16 1.82 -3.22
CA GLU A 50 -11.66 1.61 -4.59
C GLU A 50 -11.29 2.77 -5.52
N LEU A 51 -11.49 4.01 -5.07
CA LEU A 51 -11.12 5.21 -5.83
C LEU A 51 -9.60 5.28 -6.09
N ILE A 52 -8.77 4.89 -5.10
CA ILE A 52 -7.32 4.81 -5.28
C ILE A 52 -6.97 3.78 -6.36
N VAL A 53 -7.55 2.59 -6.33
CA VAL A 53 -7.32 1.55 -7.34
C VAL A 53 -7.72 2.05 -8.73
N GLN A 54 -8.89 2.68 -8.86
CA GLN A 54 -9.37 3.25 -10.12
C GLN A 54 -8.45 4.37 -10.64
N ALA A 55 -7.96 5.24 -9.77
CA ALA A 55 -7.05 6.32 -10.12
C ALA A 55 -5.66 5.84 -10.53
N VAL A 56 -5.17 4.76 -9.92
CA VAL A 56 -3.84 4.19 -10.20
C VAL A 56 -3.83 3.35 -11.48
N THR A 57 -4.95 2.70 -11.82
CA THR A 57 -5.05 1.82 -13.01
C THR A 57 -4.61 2.50 -14.32
N PRO A 58 -5.07 3.70 -14.70
CA PRO A 58 -4.61 4.35 -15.93
C PRO A 58 -3.13 4.75 -15.87
N ILE A 59 -2.60 5.05 -14.69
CA ILE A 59 -1.18 5.38 -14.51
C ILE A 59 -0.31 4.15 -14.79
N THR A 60 -0.73 2.97 -14.32
CA THR A 60 0.00 1.71 -14.56
C THR A 60 0.02 1.30 -16.03
N GLN A 61 -0.99 1.72 -16.77
CA GLN A 61 -1.10 1.42 -18.21
C GLN A 61 -0.39 2.46 -19.09
N ALA A 62 0.09 3.57 -18.51
CA ALA A 62 0.82 4.58 -19.26
C ALA A 62 2.18 4.05 -19.71
N ASN A 63 2.45 4.08 -21.03
CA ASN A 63 3.70 3.60 -21.62
C ASN A 63 4.95 4.18 -20.96
N GLY A 64 4.91 5.44 -20.53
CA GLY A 64 6.04 6.09 -19.84
C GLY A 64 6.38 5.45 -18.49
N VAL A 65 5.37 5.04 -17.73
CA VAL A 65 5.57 4.34 -16.44
C VAL A 65 6.14 2.95 -16.68
N GLN A 66 5.61 2.22 -17.66
CA GLN A 66 6.13 0.90 -18.01
C GLN A 66 7.59 0.96 -18.48
N VAL A 67 7.97 1.97 -19.28
CA VAL A 67 9.35 2.17 -19.72
C VAL A 67 10.28 2.47 -18.53
N ILE A 68 9.88 3.32 -17.59
CA ILE A 68 10.68 3.61 -16.39
C ILE A 68 10.87 2.33 -15.55
N PHE A 69 9.80 1.57 -15.34
CA PHE A 69 9.89 0.34 -14.53
C PHE A 69 10.56 -0.82 -15.26
N SER A 70 10.47 -0.92 -16.59
CA SER A 70 11.19 -1.93 -17.38
C SER A 70 12.70 -1.63 -17.49
N SER A 71 13.10 -0.37 -17.32
CA SER A 71 14.52 0.02 -17.24
C SER A 71 15.14 -0.19 -15.85
N LEU A 72 14.37 -0.66 -14.88
CA LEU A 72 14.89 -1.06 -13.57
C LEU A 72 15.83 -2.26 -13.74
N THR A 73 17.09 -2.02 -13.44
CA THR A 73 18.20 -2.93 -13.76
C THR A 73 18.37 -4.08 -12.77
N GLY A 74 17.49 -4.21 -11.78
CA GLY A 74 17.61 -5.21 -10.71
C GLY A 74 18.67 -4.84 -9.65
N ASP A 75 19.11 -3.58 -9.62
CA ASP A 75 19.91 -3.06 -8.51
C ASP A 75 18.99 -2.86 -7.29
N LEU A 76 19.19 -3.72 -6.29
CA LEU A 76 18.37 -3.77 -5.07
C LEU A 76 18.24 -2.40 -4.37
N MET A 77 19.33 -1.64 -4.35
CA MET A 77 19.38 -0.32 -3.70
C MET A 77 18.61 0.73 -4.49
N LEU A 78 18.79 0.72 -5.82
CA LEU A 78 18.12 1.66 -6.71
C LEU A 78 16.62 1.41 -6.73
N ASP A 79 16.21 0.16 -6.85
CA ASP A 79 14.80 -0.23 -6.86
C ASP A 79 14.11 0.15 -5.54
N ALA A 80 14.77 -0.09 -4.39
CA ALA A 80 14.25 0.34 -3.09
C ALA A 80 14.16 1.87 -2.98
N LEU A 81 15.14 2.61 -3.48
CA LEU A 81 15.11 4.06 -3.51
C LEU A 81 13.94 4.59 -4.34
N ILE A 82 13.73 4.02 -5.53
CA ILE A 82 12.60 4.39 -6.41
C ILE A 82 11.27 4.12 -5.73
N GLY A 83 11.11 2.97 -5.07
CA GLY A 83 9.93 2.65 -4.27
C GLY A 83 9.68 3.66 -3.15
N ALA A 84 10.75 4.08 -2.46
CA ALA A 84 10.67 5.09 -1.40
C ALA A 84 10.25 6.46 -1.94
N VAL A 85 10.88 6.93 -3.02
CA VAL A 85 10.55 8.19 -3.69
C VAL A 85 9.12 8.19 -4.19
N PHE A 86 8.69 7.10 -4.83
CA PHE A 86 7.31 6.97 -5.32
C PHE A 86 6.29 7.02 -4.19
N ALA A 87 6.53 6.34 -3.06
CA ALA A 87 5.65 6.40 -1.89
C ALA A 87 5.58 7.81 -1.29
N VAL A 88 6.68 8.56 -1.31
CA VAL A 88 6.71 9.96 -0.86
C VAL A 88 5.93 10.87 -1.81
N ILE A 89 6.11 10.74 -3.11
CA ILE A 89 5.41 11.57 -4.13
C ILE A 89 3.90 11.32 -4.09
N THR A 90 3.49 10.05 -3.99
CA THR A 90 2.06 9.69 -3.93
C THR A 90 1.44 9.93 -2.55
N TYR A 91 2.24 10.29 -1.55
CA TYR A 91 1.81 10.42 -0.15
C TYR A 91 1.15 9.14 0.40
N SER A 92 1.41 7.99 -0.22
CA SER A 92 0.79 6.71 0.11
C SER A 92 1.69 5.53 -0.22
N SER A 93 2.14 4.82 0.78
CA SER A 93 2.86 3.55 0.56
C SER A 93 1.93 2.46 0.01
N LEU A 94 0.62 2.53 0.32
CA LEU A 94 -0.36 1.59 -0.22
C LEU A 94 -0.50 1.73 -1.73
N ALA A 95 -0.56 2.97 -2.26
CA ALA A 95 -0.58 3.22 -3.70
C ALA A 95 0.66 2.65 -4.39
N ALA A 96 1.85 2.82 -3.78
CA ALA A 96 3.09 2.25 -4.28
C ALA A 96 3.07 0.71 -4.32
N VAL A 97 2.55 0.07 -3.27
CA VAL A 97 2.42 -1.40 -3.20
C VAL A 97 1.43 -1.91 -4.25
N LEU A 98 0.27 -1.26 -4.40
CA LEU A 98 -0.73 -1.65 -5.39
C LEU A 98 -0.20 -1.50 -6.82
N LEU A 99 0.50 -0.39 -7.13
CA LEU A 99 1.16 -0.19 -8.40
C LEU A 99 2.18 -1.31 -8.67
N THR A 100 3.05 -1.59 -7.71
CA THR A 100 4.04 -2.66 -7.82
C THR A 100 3.38 -4.02 -8.07
N ALA A 101 2.30 -4.33 -7.35
CA ALA A 101 1.56 -5.59 -7.52
C ALA A 101 0.93 -5.70 -8.91
N THR A 102 0.33 -4.61 -9.43
CA THR A 102 -0.28 -4.61 -10.77
C THR A 102 0.78 -4.74 -11.88
N LEU A 103 1.93 -4.07 -11.75
CA LEU A 103 3.04 -4.19 -12.69
C LEU A 103 3.64 -5.60 -12.70
N THR A 104 3.76 -6.22 -11.52
CA THR A 104 4.23 -7.62 -11.41
C THR A 104 3.23 -8.58 -12.05
N ALA A 105 1.94 -8.39 -11.79
CA ALA A 105 0.88 -9.21 -12.40
C ALA A 105 0.81 -9.06 -13.93
N ALA A 106 1.13 -7.86 -14.44
CA ALA A 106 1.23 -7.59 -15.87
C ALA A 106 2.54 -8.12 -16.51
N GLY A 107 3.46 -8.67 -15.70
CA GLY A 107 4.77 -9.12 -16.19
C GLY A 107 5.73 -7.99 -16.57
N ALA A 108 5.41 -6.73 -16.23
CA ALA A 108 6.23 -5.57 -16.56
C ALA A 108 7.50 -5.47 -15.71
N ILE A 109 7.47 -6.00 -14.49
CA ILE A 109 8.62 -6.07 -13.59
C ILE A 109 8.79 -7.47 -13.01
N SER A 110 10.03 -7.83 -12.69
CA SER A 110 10.34 -9.11 -12.06
C SER A 110 9.97 -9.10 -10.56
N PHE A 111 9.73 -10.28 -10.00
CA PHE A 111 9.34 -10.42 -8.59
C PHE A 111 10.41 -9.87 -7.61
N PRO A 112 11.74 -10.06 -7.80
CA PRO A 112 12.76 -9.43 -6.97
C PRO A 112 12.69 -7.90 -6.97
N VAL A 113 12.51 -7.28 -8.14
CA VAL A 113 12.32 -5.83 -8.29
C VAL A 113 11.09 -5.36 -7.53
N ALA A 114 9.98 -6.10 -7.65
CA ALA A 114 8.75 -5.80 -6.93
C ALA A 114 8.96 -5.82 -5.39
N LEU A 115 9.70 -6.80 -4.87
CA LEU A 115 10.03 -6.86 -3.45
C LEU A 115 10.84 -5.63 -3.01
N CYS A 116 11.85 -5.22 -3.79
CA CYS A 116 12.65 -4.03 -3.48
C CYS A 116 11.82 -2.76 -3.49
N LEU A 117 10.93 -2.58 -4.47
CA LEU A 117 10.01 -1.45 -4.54
C LEU A 117 9.08 -1.38 -3.32
N VAL A 118 8.53 -2.52 -2.87
CA VAL A 118 7.67 -2.59 -1.68
C VAL A 118 8.44 -2.27 -0.40
N ILE A 119 9.66 -2.80 -0.26
CA ILE A 119 10.54 -2.50 0.87
C ILE A 119 10.86 -0.99 0.90
N GLY A 120 11.18 -0.43 -0.26
CA GLY A 120 11.41 1.01 -0.42
C GLY A 120 10.17 1.85 -0.09
N ALA A 121 9.00 1.45 -0.57
CA ALA A 121 7.74 2.13 -0.26
C ALA A 121 7.44 2.16 1.25
N ASN A 122 7.79 1.10 1.97
CA ASN A 122 7.69 1.07 3.42
C ASN A 122 8.66 2.06 4.08
N LEU A 123 9.88 2.18 3.56
CA LEU A 123 10.85 3.20 4.01
C LEU A 123 10.32 4.62 3.71
N GLY A 124 9.77 4.85 2.52
CA GLY A 124 9.14 6.11 2.12
C GLY A 124 8.01 6.54 3.05
N SER A 125 7.22 5.60 3.56
CA SER A 125 6.17 5.91 4.55
C SER A 125 6.75 6.40 5.89
N GLY A 126 7.95 5.96 6.28
CA GLY A 126 8.68 6.47 7.43
C GLY A 126 9.18 7.90 7.23
N LEU A 127 9.67 8.20 6.01
CA LEU A 127 10.04 9.56 5.60
C LEU A 127 8.84 10.50 5.64
N LEU A 128 7.68 10.08 5.12
CA LEU A 128 6.43 10.86 5.20
C LEU A 128 6.04 11.16 6.64
N ALA A 129 6.12 10.17 7.53
CA ALA A 129 5.83 10.37 8.94
C ALA A 129 6.76 11.43 9.55
N MET A 130 8.04 11.43 9.19
CA MET A 130 9.00 12.44 9.64
C MET A 130 8.68 13.83 9.06
N LEU A 131 8.38 13.93 7.76
CA LEU A 131 8.02 15.19 7.10
C LEU A 131 6.77 15.80 7.72
N ASN A 132 5.72 15.00 7.91
CA ASN A 132 4.46 15.45 8.51
C ASN A 132 4.61 15.90 9.97
N ASN A 133 5.58 15.38 10.70
CA ASN A 133 5.85 15.75 12.09
C ASN A 133 7.03 16.73 12.25
N SER A 134 7.54 17.30 11.16
CA SER A 134 8.69 18.21 11.18
C SER A 134 8.44 19.46 12.04
N VAL A 135 7.23 19.98 12.03
CA VAL A 135 6.79 21.19 12.78
C VAL A 135 6.15 20.81 14.13
N ALA A 136 5.99 19.52 14.42
CA ALA A 136 5.37 19.04 15.66
C ALA A 136 6.32 19.17 16.87
N ASN A 137 5.78 18.90 18.06
CA ASN A 137 6.54 18.92 19.30
C ASN A 137 7.68 17.86 19.32
N ALA A 138 8.63 18.01 20.21
CA ALA A 138 9.80 17.14 20.28
C ALA A 138 9.46 15.66 20.51
N ALA A 139 8.36 15.36 21.21
CA ALA A 139 7.92 13.99 21.45
C ALA A 139 7.42 13.32 20.16
N ALA A 140 6.59 14.00 19.36
CA ALA A 140 6.11 13.49 18.09
C ALA A 140 7.25 13.27 17.07
N ARG A 141 8.24 14.18 17.04
CA ARG A 141 9.44 14.03 16.19
C ARG A 141 10.26 12.80 16.57
N ARG A 142 10.43 12.53 17.87
CA ARG A 142 11.18 11.33 18.34
C ARG A 142 10.48 10.04 17.91
N VAL A 143 9.14 9.98 17.97
CA VAL A 143 8.36 8.83 17.52
C VAL A 143 8.51 8.63 16.01
N ALA A 144 8.41 9.71 15.22
CA ALA A 144 8.58 9.65 13.77
C ALA A 144 10.00 9.18 13.38
N LEU A 145 11.05 9.70 14.05
CA LEU A 145 12.42 9.26 13.87
C LEU A 145 12.63 7.80 14.25
N GLY A 146 12.07 7.35 15.38
CA GLY A 146 12.13 5.96 15.80
C GLY A 146 11.47 5.02 14.77
N SER A 147 10.32 5.42 14.21
CA SER A 147 9.65 4.69 13.15
C SER A 147 10.49 4.62 11.87
N LEU A 148 11.11 5.72 11.46
CA LEU A 148 12.00 5.76 10.30
C LEU A 148 13.22 4.87 10.49
N LEU A 149 13.89 4.96 11.65
CA LEU A 149 15.07 4.14 11.97
C LEU A 149 14.73 2.65 11.99
N SER A 150 13.61 2.25 12.59
CA SER A 150 13.20 0.84 12.62
C SER A 150 12.93 0.30 11.22
N LYS A 151 12.30 1.10 10.34
CA LYS A 151 12.06 0.73 8.94
C LYS A 151 13.35 0.67 8.13
N LEU A 152 14.28 1.58 8.38
CA LEU A 152 15.59 1.60 7.74
C LEU A 152 16.41 0.35 8.11
N VAL A 153 16.45 0.01 9.40
CA VAL A 153 17.10 -1.22 9.87
C VAL A 153 16.45 -2.46 9.26
N GLY A 154 15.10 -2.51 9.25
CA GLY A 154 14.36 -3.61 8.62
C GLY A 154 14.63 -3.72 7.12
N CYS A 155 14.68 -2.60 6.40
CA CYS A 155 15.00 -2.54 4.99
C CYS A 155 16.41 -3.10 4.73
N LEU A 156 17.42 -2.60 5.44
CA LEU A 156 18.80 -3.05 5.30
C LEU A 156 18.99 -4.53 5.67
N ALA A 157 18.23 -5.03 6.65
CA ALA A 157 18.28 -6.44 7.04
C ALA A 157 17.65 -7.37 5.99
N ILE A 158 16.57 -6.92 5.31
CA ILE A 158 15.82 -7.76 4.36
C ILE A 158 16.42 -7.69 2.95
N LEU A 159 16.96 -6.54 2.52
CA LEU A 159 17.49 -6.35 1.16
C LEU A 159 18.45 -7.47 0.71
N PRO A 160 19.44 -7.92 1.48
CA PRO A 160 20.34 -9.00 1.04
C PRO A 160 19.63 -10.35 0.87
N PHE A 161 18.48 -10.55 1.52
CA PHE A 161 17.71 -11.79 1.46
C PHE A 161 16.66 -11.80 0.33
N VAL A 162 16.49 -10.70 -0.40
CA VAL A 162 15.46 -10.60 -1.47
C VAL A 162 15.61 -11.69 -2.51
N HIS A 163 16.83 -12.01 -2.94
CA HIS A 163 17.06 -13.08 -3.91
C HIS A 163 16.73 -14.48 -3.36
N ILE A 164 17.00 -14.71 -2.08
CA ILE A 164 16.66 -15.97 -1.39
C ILE A 164 15.14 -16.09 -1.26
N LEU A 165 14.47 -15.02 -0.85
CA LEU A 165 13.01 -14.96 -0.75
C LEU A 165 12.33 -15.16 -2.11
N ALA A 166 12.84 -14.52 -3.15
CA ALA A 166 12.34 -14.68 -4.51
C ALA A 166 12.51 -16.14 -5.00
N GLY A 167 13.66 -16.76 -4.73
CA GLY A 167 13.91 -18.17 -5.07
C GLY A 167 13.03 -19.15 -4.29
N LEU A 168 12.73 -18.87 -3.03
CA LEU A 168 11.79 -19.65 -2.22
C LEU A 168 10.34 -19.54 -2.75
N MET A 169 9.91 -18.32 -3.09
CA MET A 169 8.58 -18.07 -3.65
C MET A 169 8.39 -18.73 -5.02
N ALA A 170 9.44 -18.74 -5.85
CA ALA A 170 9.42 -19.43 -7.14
C ALA A 170 9.27 -20.97 -7.02
N LYS A 171 9.67 -21.55 -5.88
CA LYS A 171 9.52 -22.97 -5.59
C LYS A 171 8.17 -23.34 -4.95
N LEU A 172 7.42 -22.38 -4.45
CA LEU A 172 6.06 -22.62 -3.97
C LEU A 172 5.13 -22.83 -5.16
N PRO A 173 4.36 -23.95 -5.22
CA PRO A 173 3.43 -24.23 -6.32
C PRO A 173 2.19 -23.30 -6.18
N LEU A 174 2.38 -22.02 -6.43
CA LEU A 174 1.29 -21.03 -6.54
C LEU A 174 0.74 -20.98 -7.97
N LYS A 175 1.05 -22.01 -8.76
CA LYS A 175 0.77 -22.08 -10.17
C LYS A 175 -0.58 -22.72 -10.41
N ASP A 176 -1.61 -22.57 -9.79
CA ASP A 176 -2.98 -22.96 -10.17
C ASP A 176 -4.01 -22.45 -9.13
N ALA A 177 -4.16 -21.10 -9.06
CA ALA A 177 -5.32 -20.52 -8.39
C ALA A 177 -5.80 -19.25 -9.14
#